data_b79a53b82d3189639f87dcc902984f31
#
_entry.id   b79a53b82d3189639f87dcc902984f31
#
_cell.length_a   1.000
_cell.length_b   1.000
_cell.length_c   1.000
_cell.angle_alpha   90.00
_cell.angle_beta   90.00
_cell.angle_gamma   90.00
#
_symmetry.space_group_name_H-M   'P 1'
#
loop_
_entity.id
_entity.type
_entity.pdbx_description
1 polymer ?
#
loop_
_entity_poly.entity_id
_entity_poly.type
_entity_poly.pdbx_seq_one_letter_code
_entity_poly.pdbx_strand_id
1 'polypeptide(L)'
;ILMHAEVISVGTEILLGQITDTNSTFISQRLAELGIDVYFKTVVGDNEKRLLQALEIASGRSDMVILSGGLGPTKDDLTKQTVAKFLNCGLLTDKNALEYIEEYYRQNNRKMTDNNLLQAKYLEGSVSLPNESGMAVGSYYQNQNGPDFILLPGPPSEMRPMFDKEAMPRLKKNYAKEHLLFSRVLRFYGIGESQLVTELDDLINGQTNPTIAPYAKVGEVTLRLTAQADSKESAKEILDETEQVISKRVGQYLYGYGDDNSLPKVVVEKLKQRGLTVSASESLTGGSFQKAVTDIAGSSQIFPGGFVTYSASAKENLLNIPKEIIIENG
;
A
#
# COMPACT_ATOMS: atom_id res chain seq x y z
N ILE A 1 19.05 -8.73 -17.07
CA ILE A 1 18.42 -7.46 -17.49
C ILE A 1 17.51 -7.03 -16.35
N LEU A 2 17.68 -5.81 -15.84
CA LEU A 2 16.78 -5.22 -14.85
C LEU A 2 15.43 -4.99 -15.53
N MET A 3 14.37 -5.51 -14.95
CA MET A 3 13.02 -5.32 -15.47
C MET A 3 12.39 -4.07 -14.88
N HIS A 4 11.83 -3.22 -15.74
CA HIS A 4 11.22 -1.96 -15.34
C HIS A 4 9.73 -1.99 -15.62
N ALA A 5 8.95 -1.56 -14.63
CA ALA A 5 7.51 -1.42 -14.77
C ALA A 5 7.10 0.06 -14.69
N GLU A 6 6.02 0.40 -15.37
CA GLU A 6 5.29 1.64 -15.18
C GLU A 6 3.87 1.35 -14.69
N VAL A 7 3.41 2.11 -13.70
CA VAL A 7 2.03 2.02 -13.20
C VAL A 7 1.23 3.20 -13.73
N ILE A 8 0.12 2.91 -14.42
CA ILE A 8 -0.82 3.91 -14.93
C ILE A 8 -2.12 3.82 -14.12
N SER A 9 -2.40 4.84 -13.33
CA SER A 9 -3.65 4.98 -12.61
C SER A 9 -4.66 5.73 -13.47
N VAL A 10 -5.80 5.09 -13.76
CA VAL A 10 -6.86 5.63 -14.61
C VAL A 10 -8.03 6.05 -13.73
N GLY A 11 -8.34 7.34 -13.72
CA GLY A 11 -9.45 7.91 -12.96
C GLY A 11 -9.35 9.43 -12.87
N THR A 12 -10.41 10.11 -13.24
CA THR A 12 -10.49 11.58 -13.20
C THR A 12 -10.47 12.10 -11.75
N GLU A 13 -11.02 11.35 -10.79
CA GLU A 13 -11.04 11.68 -9.36
C GLU A 13 -9.63 11.74 -8.75
N ILE A 14 -8.68 10.93 -9.28
CA ILE A 14 -7.28 10.97 -8.86
C ILE A 14 -6.62 12.27 -9.34
N LEU A 15 -6.86 12.65 -10.60
CA LEU A 15 -6.34 13.91 -11.16
C LEU A 15 -6.88 15.13 -10.44
N LEU A 16 -8.13 15.11 -10.00
CA LEU A 16 -8.77 16.20 -9.27
C LEU A 16 -8.34 16.25 -7.80
N GLY A 17 -7.54 15.30 -7.34
CA GLY A 17 -7.09 15.22 -5.95
C GLY A 17 -8.21 14.87 -4.95
N GLN A 18 -9.31 14.31 -5.42
CA GLN A 18 -10.43 13.88 -4.57
C GLN A 18 -10.08 12.63 -3.77
N ILE A 19 -9.23 11.77 -4.33
CA ILE A 19 -8.68 10.59 -3.66
C ILE A 19 -7.17 10.53 -3.86
N THR A 20 -6.49 9.87 -2.92
CA THR A 20 -5.05 9.59 -3.02
C THR A 20 -4.84 8.28 -3.77
N ASP A 21 -3.88 8.25 -4.70
CA ASP A 21 -3.48 7.04 -5.42
C ASP A 21 -2.71 6.08 -4.50
N THR A 22 -3.45 5.28 -3.77
CA THR A 22 -2.89 4.21 -2.92
C THR A 22 -2.60 2.93 -3.69
N ASN A 23 -3.22 2.75 -4.86
CA ASN A 23 -3.04 1.57 -5.70
C ASN A 23 -1.64 1.52 -6.31
N SER A 24 -1.18 2.61 -6.92
CA SER A 24 0.17 2.66 -7.47
C SER A 24 1.25 2.45 -6.41
N THR A 25 1.01 2.93 -5.20
CA THR A 25 1.91 2.71 -4.06
C THR A 25 1.97 1.23 -3.68
N PHE A 26 0.81 0.58 -3.53
CA PHE A 26 0.73 -0.85 -3.23
C PHE A 26 1.41 -1.70 -4.31
N ILE A 27 1.06 -1.47 -5.59
CA ILE A 27 1.64 -2.21 -6.72
C ILE A 27 3.16 -2.07 -6.74
N SER A 28 3.70 -0.86 -6.54
CA SER A 28 5.15 -0.64 -6.52
C SER A 28 5.85 -1.39 -5.39
N GLN A 29 5.25 -1.43 -4.21
CA GLN A 29 5.79 -2.19 -3.07
C GLN A 29 5.85 -3.69 -3.39
N ARG A 30 4.78 -4.23 -4.00
CA ARG A 30 4.70 -5.65 -4.35
C ARG A 30 5.66 -6.02 -5.49
N LEU A 31 5.85 -5.14 -6.48
CA LEU A 31 6.82 -5.34 -7.56
C LEU A 31 8.25 -5.33 -7.04
N ALA A 32 8.55 -4.45 -6.09
CA ALA A 32 9.87 -4.40 -5.45
C ALA A 32 10.23 -5.73 -4.75
N GLU A 33 9.24 -6.47 -4.19
CA GLU A 33 9.46 -7.81 -3.63
C GLU A 33 9.93 -8.83 -4.67
N LEU A 34 9.68 -8.57 -5.97
CA LEU A 34 10.12 -9.41 -7.09
C LEU A 34 11.38 -8.88 -7.77
N GLY A 35 11.94 -7.78 -7.28
CA GLY A 35 13.07 -7.10 -7.92
C GLY A 35 12.70 -6.46 -9.27
N ILE A 36 11.45 -6.06 -9.44
CA ILE A 36 10.95 -5.30 -10.58
C ILE A 36 10.89 -3.83 -10.15
N ASP A 37 11.67 -3.00 -10.83
CA ASP A 37 11.76 -1.58 -10.51
C ASP A 37 10.61 -0.78 -11.14
N VAL A 38 10.04 0.16 -10.38
CA VAL A 38 9.05 1.11 -10.89
C VAL A 38 9.68 2.48 -10.99
N TYR A 39 9.96 2.94 -12.22
CA TYR A 39 10.57 4.25 -12.44
C TYR A 39 9.55 5.35 -12.70
N PHE A 40 8.38 4.99 -13.22
CA PHE A 40 7.34 5.95 -13.58
C PHE A 40 5.99 5.53 -13.02
N LYS A 41 5.26 6.54 -12.52
CA LYS A 41 3.85 6.44 -12.16
C LYS A 41 3.11 7.54 -12.90
N THR A 42 2.16 7.15 -13.73
CA THR A 42 1.38 8.07 -14.55
C THR A 42 -0.08 8.06 -14.11
N VAL A 43 -0.69 9.21 -13.97
CA VAL A 43 -2.12 9.34 -13.70
C VAL A 43 -2.80 9.91 -14.93
N VAL A 44 -3.86 9.25 -15.39
CA VAL A 44 -4.64 9.66 -16.57
C VAL A 44 -6.12 9.69 -16.20
N GLY A 45 -6.81 10.79 -16.58
CA GLY A 45 -8.28 10.82 -16.48
C GLY A 45 -8.94 9.95 -17.55
N ASP A 46 -10.23 9.70 -17.37
CA ASP A 46 -11.06 8.85 -18.20
C ASP A 46 -11.24 9.42 -19.62
N ASN A 47 -10.19 9.28 -20.44
CA ASN A 47 -10.14 9.80 -21.79
C ASN A 47 -9.26 8.90 -22.68
N GLU A 48 -9.86 8.34 -23.74
CA GLU A 48 -9.20 7.40 -24.65
C GLU A 48 -7.91 7.96 -25.26
N LYS A 49 -7.93 9.20 -25.78
CA LYS A 49 -6.75 9.77 -26.44
C LYS A 49 -5.58 9.93 -25.48
N ARG A 50 -5.84 10.43 -24.28
CA ARG A 50 -4.80 10.61 -23.26
C ARG A 50 -4.25 9.27 -22.78
N LEU A 51 -5.13 8.28 -22.63
CA LEU A 51 -4.71 6.93 -22.24
C LEU A 51 -3.85 6.29 -23.35
N LEU A 52 -4.22 6.42 -24.63
CA LEU A 52 -3.40 5.95 -25.76
C LEU A 52 -2.01 6.60 -25.76
N GLN A 53 -1.92 7.91 -25.53
CA GLN A 53 -0.63 8.61 -25.42
C GLN A 53 0.20 8.10 -24.24
N ALA A 54 -0.43 7.89 -23.10
CA ALA A 54 0.26 7.35 -21.93
C ALA A 54 0.77 5.91 -22.17
N LEU A 55 -0.02 5.06 -22.83
CA LEU A 55 0.38 3.71 -23.24
C LEU A 55 1.57 3.73 -24.21
N GLU A 56 1.57 4.61 -25.19
CA GLU A 56 2.66 4.76 -26.15
C GLU A 56 3.97 5.15 -25.44
N ILE A 57 3.92 6.13 -24.54
CA ILE A 57 5.08 6.58 -23.78
C ILE A 57 5.57 5.46 -22.84
N ALA A 58 4.68 4.83 -22.09
CA ALA A 58 5.01 3.76 -21.15
C ALA A 58 5.62 2.55 -21.87
N SER A 59 5.06 2.18 -23.03
CA SER A 59 5.55 1.04 -23.82
C SER A 59 6.93 1.27 -24.44
N GLY A 60 7.31 2.54 -24.65
CA GLY A 60 8.63 2.89 -25.16
C GLY A 60 9.75 2.91 -24.12
N ARG A 61 9.40 2.81 -22.82
CA ARG A 61 10.37 2.96 -21.72
C ARG A 61 10.27 1.94 -20.59
N SER A 62 9.33 0.99 -20.68
CA SER A 62 9.11 -0.01 -19.64
C SER A 62 8.91 -1.40 -20.26
N ASP A 63 9.29 -2.43 -19.52
CA ASP A 63 9.11 -3.84 -19.92
C ASP A 63 7.74 -4.38 -19.48
N MET A 64 7.04 -3.63 -18.61
CA MET A 64 5.72 -3.96 -18.10
C MET A 64 4.92 -2.69 -17.81
N VAL A 65 3.65 -2.69 -18.22
CA VAL A 65 2.69 -1.60 -17.95
C VAL A 65 1.52 -2.16 -17.15
N ILE A 66 1.31 -1.61 -15.96
CA ILE A 66 0.23 -2.02 -15.07
C ILE A 66 -0.78 -0.89 -14.97
N LEU A 67 -2.03 -1.16 -15.38
CA LEU A 67 -3.11 -0.20 -15.32
C LEU A 67 -4.04 -0.53 -14.14
N SER A 68 -4.45 0.48 -13.39
CA SER A 68 -5.44 0.35 -12.32
C SER A 68 -6.56 1.37 -12.52
N GLY A 69 -7.78 0.89 -12.66
CA GLY A 69 -8.99 1.70 -12.89
C GLY A 69 -9.59 1.57 -14.28
N GLY A 70 -10.82 2.05 -14.44
CA GLY A 70 -11.54 2.07 -15.72
C GLY A 70 -11.96 0.70 -16.27
N LEU A 71 -12.23 -0.29 -15.38
CA LEU A 71 -12.71 -1.63 -15.77
C LEU A 71 -14.20 -1.86 -15.52
N GLY A 72 -14.89 -0.88 -14.97
CA GLY A 72 -16.32 -0.97 -14.62
C GLY A 72 -17.26 -0.94 -15.81
N PRO A 73 -18.57 -0.79 -15.55
CA PRO A 73 -19.61 -0.86 -16.59
C PRO A 73 -20.01 0.52 -17.14
N THR A 74 -19.43 1.62 -16.68
CA THR A 74 -19.85 2.95 -17.09
C THR A 74 -19.19 3.39 -18.40
N LYS A 75 -19.68 4.46 -19.01
CA LYS A 75 -19.09 4.97 -20.26
C LYS A 75 -17.66 5.51 -20.08
N ASP A 76 -17.32 5.88 -18.84
CA ASP A 76 -16.02 6.39 -18.48
C ASP A 76 -15.02 5.24 -18.23
N ASP A 77 -15.51 4.00 -18.05
CA ASP A 77 -14.68 2.79 -17.92
C ASP A 77 -14.20 2.32 -19.30
N LEU A 78 -13.10 2.88 -19.77
CA LEU A 78 -12.60 2.69 -21.13
C LEU A 78 -11.24 1.98 -21.21
N THR A 79 -10.68 1.54 -20.07
CA THR A 79 -9.32 0.98 -20.03
C THR A 79 -9.17 -0.26 -20.89
N LYS A 80 -10.08 -1.25 -20.79
CA LYS A 80 -10.01 -2.50 -21.57
C LYS A 80 -10.07 -2.25 -23.07
N GLN A 81 -11.01 -1.42 -23.50
CA GLN A 81 -11.22 -1.09 -24.92
C GLN A 81 -10.01 -0.33 -25.49
N THR A 82 -9.47 0.63 -24.72
CA THR A 82 -8.33 1.42 -25.14
C THR A 82 -7.06 0.57 -25.25
N VAL A 83 -6.81 -0.30 -24.28
CA VAL A 83 -5.66 -1.21 -24.31
C VAL A 83 -5.82 -2.24 -25.44
N ALA A 84 -7.01 -2.80 -25.65
CA ALA A 84 -7.29 -3.71 -26.76
C ALA A 84 -7.01 -3.03 -28.12
N LYS A 85 -7.45 -1.78 -28.29
CA LYS A 85 -7.16 -0.98 -29.48
C LYS A 85 -5.66 -0.71 -29.65
N PHE A 86 -4.96 -0.37 -28.58
CA PHE A 86 -3.51 -0.14 -28.58
C PHE A 86 -2.73 -1.39 -29.01
N LEU A 87 -3.12 -2.56 -28.49
CA LEU A 87 -2.50 -3.84 -28.79
C LEU A 87 -3.01 -4.49 -30.09
N ASN A 88 -3.98 -3.86 -30.75
CA ASN A 88 -4.65 -4.40 -31.93
C ASN A 88 -5.21 -5.83 -31.72
N CYS A 89 -5.83 -6.05 -30.54
CA CYS A 89 -6.46 -7.32 -30.19
C CYS A 89 -7.96 -7.12 -29.87
N GLY A 90 -8.70 -8.23 -29.79
CA GLY A 90 -10.11 -8.25 -29.41
C GLY A 90 -10.33 -8.27 -27.89
N LEU A 91 -11.62 -8.32 -27.50
CA LEU A 91 -12.04 -8.57 -26.13
C LEU A 91 -12.86 -9.86 -26.09
N LEU A 92 -12.46 -10.81 -25.26
CA LEU A 92 -13.18 -12.05 -25.00
C LEU A 92 -14.03 -11.93 -23.73
N THR A 93 -15.00 -12.83 -23.59
CA THR A 93 -15.85 -12.90 -22.39
C THR A 93 -15.40 -14.04 -21.50
N ASP A 94 -15.13 -13.75 -20.24
CA ASP A 94 -14.97 -14.74 -19.19
C ASP A 94 -16.35 -15.28 -18.81
N LYS A 95 -16.59 -16.55 -19.09
CA LYS A 95 -17.89 -17.19 -18.88
C LYS A 95 -18.25 -17.27 -17.41
N ASN A 96 -17.28 -17.57 -16.54
CA ASN A 96 -17.53 -17.69 -15.11
C ASN A 96 -17.90 -16.33 -14.51
N ALA A 97 -17.19 -15.27 -14.93
CA ALA A 97 -17.50 -13.92 -14.51
C ALA A 97 -18.86 -13.46 -15.02
N LEU A 98 -19.22 -13.79 -16.26
CA LEU A 98 -20.52 -13.46 -16.81
C LEU A 98 -21.65 -14.16 -16.02
N GLU A 99 -21.54 -15.47 -15.78
CA GLU A 99 -22.49 -16.23 -14.98
C GLU A 99 -22.64 -15.66 -13.57
N TYR A 100 -21.55 -15.27 -12.95
CA TYR A 100 -21.57 -14.62 -11.63
C TYR A 100 -22.32 -13.27 -11.65
N ILE A 101 -22.08 -12.43 -12.66
CA ILE A 101 -22.77 -11.15 -12.82
C ILE A 101 -24.27 -11.36 -13.04
N GLU A 102 -24.66 -12.27 -13.95
CA GLU A 102 -26.06 -12.60 -14.23
C GLU A 102 -26.78 -13.10 -12.98
N GLU A 103 -26.14 -14.00 -12.22
CA GLU A 103 -26.69 -14.52 -10.97
C GLU A 103 -26.87 -13.44 -9.93
N TYR A 104 -25.88 -12.55 -9.76
CA TYR A 104 -25.97 -11.43 -8.83
C TYR A 104 -27.17 -10.52 -9.13
N TYR A 105 -27.37 -10.16 -10.41
CA TYR A 105 -28.51 -9.33 -10.81
C TYR A 105 -29.84 -10.03 -10.60
N ARG A 106 -29.91 -11.33 -10.87
CA ARG A 106 -31.09 -12.17 -10.66
C ARG A 106 -31.47 -12.26 -9.17
N GLN A 107 -30.50 -12.57 -8.30
CA GLN A 107 -30.74 -12.70 -6.86
C GLN A 107 -31.17 -11.38 -6.21
N ASN A 108 -30.71 -10.25 -6.72
CA ASN A 108 -31.05 -8.94 -6.18
C ASN A 108 -32.28 -8.31 -6.87
N ASN A 109 -32.99 -9.04 -7.72
CA ASN A 109 -34.13 -8.54 -8.50
C ASN A 109 -33.82 -7.23 -9.25
N ARG A 110 -32.60 -7.08 -9.77
CA ARG A 110 -32.14 -5.92 -10.54
C ARG A 110 -32.05 -6.27 -12.01
N LYS A 111 -32.38 -5.31 -12.87
CA LYS A 111 -32.22 -5.48 -14.32
C LYS A 111 -30.74 -5.27 -14.68
N MET A 112 -30.12 -6.27 -15.25
CA MET A 112 -28.81 -6.16 -15.87
C MET A 112 -28.91 -5.34 -17.17
N THR A 113 -27.93 -4.47 -17.41
CA THR A 113 -27.84 -3.70 -18.66
C THR A 113 -26.65 -4.22 -19.50
N ASP A 114 -26.67 -3.95 -20.81
CA ASP A 114 -25.62 -4.40 -21.73
C ASP A 114 -24.22 -3.93 -21.30
N ASN A 115 -24.13 -2.77 -20.66
CA ASN A 115 -22.87 -2.26 -20.15
C ASN A 115 -22.22 -3.15 -19.07
N ASN A 116 -23.04 -3.90 -18.30
CA ASN A 116 -22.51 -4.81 -17.29
C ASN A 116 -21.72 -5.96 -17.90
N LEU A 117 -21.98 -6.32 -19.17
CA LEU A 117 -21.22 -7.32 -19.92
C LEU A 117 -19.73 -6.93 -20.06
N LEU A 118 -19.43 -5.64 -20.06
CA LEU A 118 -18.03 -5.14 -20.14
C LEU A 118 -17.20 -5.59 -18.95
N GLN A 119 -17.81 -5.78 -17.80
CA GLN A 119 -17.11 -6.23 -16.61
C GLN A 119 -16.54 -7.66 -16.75
N ALA A 120 -17.24 -8.53 -17.50
CA ALA A 120 -16.78 -9.89 -17.81
C ALA A 120 -15.81 -9.97 -18.99
N LYS A 121 -15.46 -8.84 -19.64
CA LYS A 121 -14.54 -8.82 -20.77
C LYS A 121 -13.08 -8.76 -20.29
N TYR A 122 -12.19 -9.43 -21.05
CA TYR A 122 -10.74 -9.39 -20.89
C TYR A 122 -10.06 -9.37 -22.26
N LEU A 123 -8.78 -9.02 -22.31
CA LEU A 123 -8.02 -8.89 -23.56
C LEU A 123 -7.86 -10.26 -24.24
N GLU A 124 -8.13 -10.34 -25.53
CA GLU A 124 -7.82 -11.53 -26.33
C GLU A 124 -6.33 -11.82 -26.33
N GLY A 125 -5.96 -13.09 -26.15
CA GLY A 125 -4.56 -13.49 -26.00
C GLY A 125 -3.99 -13.32 -24.58
N SER A 126 -4.78 -12.79 -23.63
CA SER A 126 -4.40 -12.68 -22.23
C SER A 126 -4.99 -13.78 -21.35
N VAL A 127 -4.54 -13.83 -20.11
CA VAL A 127 -5.20 -14.60 -19.05
C VAL A 127 -6.18 -13.68 -18.33
N SER A 128 -7.45 -14.11 -18.19
CA SER A 128 -8.42 -13.44 -17.33
C SER A 128 -8.00 -13.54 -15.87
N LEU A 129 -8.05 -12.41 -15.15
CA LEU A 129 -7.81 -12.35 -13.71
C LEU A 129 -9.16 -12.24 -12.99
N PRO A 130 -9.61 -13.30 -12.29
CA PRO A 130 -10.87 -13.30 -11.56
C PRO A 130 -10.93 -12.22 -10.48
N ASN A 131 -12.13 -11.70 -10.22
CA ASN A 131 -12.38 -10.72 -9.17
C ASN A 131 -13.28 -11.33 -8.09
N GLU A 132 -12.68 -11.72 -6.97
CA GLU A 132 -13.43 -12.31 -5.84
C GLU A 132 -14.19 -11.26 -5.00
N SER A 133 -13.85 -9.98 -5.14
CA SER A 133 -14.39 -8.89 -4.31
C SER A 133 -15.31 -7.95 -5.09
N GLY A 134 -15.45 -8.16 -6.41
CA GLY A 134 -16.25 -7.32 -7.31
C GLY A 134 -16.67 -8.08 -8.55
N MET A 135 -16.98 -7.36 -9.64
CA MET A 135 -17.52 -7.97 -10.87
C MET A 135 -16.56 -7.87 -12.05
N ALA A 136 -15.72 -6.84 -12.08
CA ALA A 136 -14.86 -6.58 -13.23
C ALA A 136 -13.61 -7.45 -13.19
N VAL A 137 -13.48 -8.37 -14.15
CA VAL A 137 -12.25 -9.16 -14.31
C VAL A 137 -11.10 -8.30 -14.81
N GLY A 138 -9.89 -8.62 -14.37
CA GLY A 138 -8.66 -8.06 -14.92
C GLY A 138 -8.12 -8.83 -16.12
N SER A 139 -6.94 -8.45 -16.59
CA SER A 139 -6.23 -9.14 -17.66
C SER A 139 -4.73 -9.17 -17.39
N TYR A 140 -4.08 -10.29 -17.70
CA TYR A 140 -2.63 -10.38 -17.76
C TYR A 140 -2.21 -10.79 -19.16
N TYR A 141 -1.72 -9.83 -19.93
CA TYR A 141 -1.31 -10.00 -21.33
C TYR A 141 0.21 -10.04 -21.41
N GLN A 142 0.76 -11.19 -21.81
CA GLN A 142 2.19 -11.33 -22.09
C GLN A 142 2.44 -10.99 -23.56
N ASN A 143 3.21 -9.95 -23.78
CA ASN A 143 3.50 -9.44 -25.12
C ASN A 143 4.87 -9.92 -25.60
N GLN A 144 4.89 -10.69 -26.67
CA GLN A 144 6.15 -11.22 -27.23
C GLN A 144 7.04 -10.14 -27.87
N ASN A 145 6.44 -9.00 -28.27
CA ASN A 145 7.12 -7.96 -29.06
C ASN A 145 7.10 -6.58 -28.36
N GLY A 146 6.90 -6.55 -27.06
CA GLY A 146 6.83 -5.30 -26.29
C GLY A 146 6.58 -5.56 -24.82
N PRO A 147 6.18 -4.54 -24.04
CA PRO A 147 5.92 -4.70 -22.63
C PRO A 147 4.72 -5.59 -22.36
N ASP A 148 4.74 -6.32 -21.24
CA ASP A 148 3.57 -6.99 -20.70
C ASP A 148 2.54 -5.98 -20.17
N PHE A 149 1.26 -6.36 -20.21
CA PHE A 149 0.18 -5.53 -19.68
C PHE A 149 -0.61 -6.25 -18.60
N ILE A 150 -0.85 -5.56 -17.49
CA ILE A 150 -1.74 -6.03 -16.42
C ILE A 150 -2.83 -4.98 -16.22
N LEU A 151 -4.09 -5.38 -16.33
CA LEU A 151 -5.25 -4.54 -16.12
C LEU A 151 -5.94 -4.94 -14.82
N LEU A 152 -6.10 -3.99 -13.91
CA LEU A 152 -6.64 -4.18 -12.57
C LEU A 152 -7.79 -3.20 -12.29
N PRO A 153 -8.76 -3.57 -11.43
CA PRO A 153 -9.85 -2.66 -11.06
C PRO A 153 -9.35 -1.44 -10.26
N GLY A 154 -10.21 -0.41 -10.18
CA GLY A 154 -9.92 0.82 -9.44
C GLY A 154 -10.06 0.69 -7.91
N PRO A 155 -11.15 0.13 -7.36
CA PRO A 155 -11.33 0.05 -5.91
C PRO A 155 -10.21 -0.77 -5.25
N PRO A 156 -9.53 -0.23 -4.20
CA PRO A 156 -8.44 -0.94 -3.52
C PRO A 156 -8.86 -2.30 -2.93
N SER A 157 -10.11 -2.43 -2.51
CA SER A 157 -10.68 -3.69 -2.00
C SER A 157 -10.78 -4.81 -3.04
N GLU A 158 -10.82 -4.46 -4.33
CA GLU A 158 -10.84 -5.39 -5.46
C GLU A 158 -9.43 -5.57 -6.04
N MET A 159 -8.72 -4.47 -6.24
CA MET A 159 -7.41 -4.44 -6.89
C MET A 159 -6.36 -5.24 -6.10
N ARG A 160 -6.26 -5.01 -4.79
CA ARG A 160 -5.24 -5.66 -3.95
C ARG A 160 -5.37 -7.19 -3.91
N PRO A 161 -6.56 -7.78 -3.62
CA PRO A 161 -6.72 -9.23 -3.67
C PRO A 161 -6.44 -9.80 -5.06
N MET A 162 -6.90 -9.15 -6.14
CA MET A 162 -6.65 -9.59 -7.51
C MET A 162 -5.15 -9.55 -7.82
N PHE A 163 -4.45 -8.49 -7.43
CA PHE A 163 -3.00 -8.42 -7.63
C PHE A 163 -2.27 -9.54 -6.88
N ASP A 164 -2.56 -9.71 -5.58
CA ASP A 164 -1.86 -10.68 -4.73
C ASP A 164 -2.15 -12.14 -5.12
N LYS A 165 -3.39 -12.47 -5.45
CA LYS A 165 -3.81 -13.85 -5.74
C LYS A 165 -3.62 -14.24 -7.19
N GLU A 166 -3.76 -13.30 -8.12
CA GLU A 166 -3.79 -13.60 -9.54
C GLU A 166 -2.55 -13.10 -10.31
N ALA A 167 -2.18 -11.82 -10.15
CA ALA A 167 -1.03 -11.26 -10.86
C ALA A 167 0.30 -11.71 -10.25
N MET A 168 0.48 -11.60 -8.94
CA MET A 168 1.72 -11.90 -8.23
C MET A 168 2.27 -13.32 -8.47
N PRO A 169 1.45 -14.41 -8.42
CA PRO A 169 1.96 -15.75 -8.71
C PRO A 169 2.48 -15.89 -10.15
N ARG A 170 1.83 -15.22 -11.10
CA ARG A 170 2.25 -15.22 -12.51
C ARG A 170 3.53 -14.43 -12.71
N LEU A 171 3.63 -13.27 -12.06
CA LEU A 171 4.85 -12.48 -12.07
C LEU A 171 6.03 -13.24 -11.46
N LYS A 172 5.82 -13.89 -10.32
CA LYS A 172 6.83 -14.76 -9.70
C LYS A 172 7.31 -15.85 -10.65
N LYS A 173 6.37 -16.53 -11.31
CA LYS A 173 6.70 -17.61 -12.25
C LYS A 173 7.52 -17.12 -13.44
N ASN A 174 7.17 -15.93 -13.97
CA ASN A 174 7.73 -15.44 -15.24
C ASN A 174 9.01 -14.59 -15.03
N TYR A 175 9.12 -13.90 -13.89
CA TYR A 175 10.10 -12.84 -13.68
C TYR A 175 10.87 -12.91 -12.37
N ALA A 176 10.57 -13.87 -11.46
CA ALA A 176 11.38 -14.02 -10.27
C ALA A 176 12.83 -14.30 -10.72
N LYS A 177 13.73 -13.38 -10.33
CA LYS A 177 15.17 -13.58 -10.51
C LYS A 177 15.63 -14.76 -9.65
N GLU A 178 16.81 -15.28 -9.94
CA GLU A 178 17.48 -16.29 -9.11
C GLU A 178 17.63 -15.82 -7.66
N HIS A 179 17.65 -14.50 -7.44
CA HIS A 179 17.73 -13.88 -6.12
C HIS A 179 16.43 -13.13 -5.77
N LEU A 180 15.86 -13.49 -4.65
CA LEU A 180 14.67 -12.83 -4.08
C LEU A 180 15.08 -11.60 -3.25
N LEU A 181 14.20 -10.59 -3.21
CA LEU A 181 14.38 -9.44 -2.33
C LEU A 181 13.60 -9.64 -1.02
N PHE A 182 14.29 -9.46 0.09
CA PHE A 182 13.72 -9.52 1.42
C PHE A 182 13.95 -8.19 2.13
N SER A 183 12.87 -7.62 2.64
CA SER A 183 12.95 -6.33 3.33
C SER A 183 12.65 -6.47 4.83
N ARG A 184 13.36 -5.67 5.62
CA ARG A 184 13.11 -5.45 7.04
C ARG A 184 13.00 -3.94 7.28
N VAL A 185 11.95 -3.51 7.96
CA VAL A 185 11.77 -2.10 8.33
C VAL A 185 12.04 -1.94 9.81
N LEU A 186 13.02 -1.11 10.13
CA LEU A 186 13.36 -0.67 11.48
C LEU A 186 12.69 0.66 11.76
N ARG A 187 12.09 0.84 12.95
CA ARG A 187 11.33 2.05 13.30
C ARG A 187 11.96 2.76 14.50
N PHE A 188 12.27 4.02 14.32
CA PHE A 188 12.99 4.84 15.30
C PHE A 188 12.12 6.00 15.77
N TYR A 189 12.16 6.27 17.07
CA TYR A 189 11.52 7.40 17.72
C TYR A 189 12.54 8.17 18.57
N GLY A 190 12.41 9.50 18.60
CA GLY A 190 13.30 10.36 19.40
C GLY A 190 14.63 10.71 18.71
N ILE A 191 14.76 10.40 17.43
CA ILE A 191 15.88 10.82 16.57
C ILE A 191 15.31 11.41 15.27
N GLY A 192 15.91 12.50 14.78
CA GLY A 192 15.55 13.09 13.49
C GLY A 192 16.22 12.38 12.32
N GLU A 193 15.64 12.50 11.11
CA GLU A 193 16.17 11.88 9.89
C GLU A 193 17.62 12.29 9.63
N SER A 194 17.92 13.59 9.67
CA SER A 194 19.26 14.12 9.41
C SER A 194 20.30 13.53 10.38
N GLN A 195 19.96 13.44 11.67
CA GLN A 195 20.85 12.84 12.66
C GLN A 195 21.04 11.36 12.40
N LEU A 196 19.96 10.61 12.14
CA LEU A 196 20.02 9.18 11.83
C LEU A 196 20.89 8.89 10.62
N VAL A 197 20.72 9.67 9.53
CA VAL A 197 21.52 9.54 8.31
C VAL A 197 22.99 9.87 8.59
N THR A 198 23.27 10.90 9.38
CA THR A 198 24.66 11.26 9.75
C THR A 198 25.35 10.15 10.55
N GLU A 199 24.65 9.54 11.52
CA GLU A 199 25.19 8.43 12.32
C GLU A 199 25.46 7.15 11.51
N LEU A 200 24.79 7.01 10.35
CA LEU A 200 24.86 5.83 9.47
C LEU A 200 25.45 6.15 8.09
N ASP A 201 26.07 7.32 7.91
CA ASP A 201 26.51 7.84 6.61
C ASP A 201 27.42 6.86 5.85
N ASP A 202 28.39 6.29 6.54
CA ASP A 202 29.33 5.31 5.98
C ASP A 202 28.62 4.02 5.53
N LEU A 203 27.58 3.58 6.25
CA LEU A 203 26.79 2.39 5.88
C LEU A 203 25.88 2.68 4.68
N ILE A 204 25.28 3.88 4.66
CA ILE A 204 24.38 4.29 3.57
C ILE A 204 25.17 4.54 2.28
N ASN A 205 26.31 5.20 2.35
CA ASN A 205 27.15 5.48 1.17
C ASN A 205 27.91 4.25 0.67
N GLY A 206 28.31 3.35 1.57
CA GLY A 206 29.04 2.13 1.24
C GLY A 206 28.16 0.91 0.98
N GLN A 207 26.84 1.06 0.97
CA GLN A 207 25.91 -0.06 0.86
C GLN A 207 26.02 -0.80 -0.48
N THR A 208 25.92 -2.11 -0.41
CA THR A 208 25.82 -2.99 -1.59
C THR A 208 24.66 -3.97 -1.45
N ASN A 209 24.71 -4.82 -0.43
CA ASN A 209 23.68 -5.78 -0.05
C ASN A 209 23.77 -6.02 1.48
N PRO A 210 22.76 -5.61 2.26
CA PRO A 210 21.49 -5.05 1.84
C PRO A 210 21.59 -3.55 1.49
N THR A 211 20.60 -3.04 0.77
CA THR A 211 20.40 -1.59 0.66
C THR A 211 19.74 -1.03 1.90
N ILE A 212 20.07 0.23 2.24
CA ILE A 212 19.58 0.94 3.41
C ILE A 212 18.89 2.23 2.95
N ALA A 213 17.60 2.35 3.16
CA ALA A 213 16.82 3.51 2.75
C ALA A 213 16.09 4.16 3.95
N PRO A 214 16.45 5.40 4.33
CA PRO A 214 15.74 6.16 5.35
C PRO A 214 14.45 6.78 4.79
N TYR A 215 13.41 6.84 5.63
CA TYR A 215 12.15 7.52 5.33
C TYR A 215 11.66 8.26 6.56
N ALA A 216 11.53 9.59 6.46
CA ALA A 216 10.91 10.41 7.49
C ALA A 216 9.39 10.25 7.46
N LYS A 217 8.80 10.14 8.64
CA LYS A 217 7.35 10.19 8.88
C LYS A 217 7.08 11.20 10.00
N VAL A 218 5.82 11.58 10.18
CA VAL A 218 5.46 12.47 11.28
C VAL A 218 5.77 11.80 12.62
N GLY A 219 6.75 12.36 13.36
CA GLY A 219 7.13 11.89 14.68
C GLY A 219 8.01 10.64 14.73
N GLU A 220 8.41 10.07 13.61
CA GLU A 220 9.30 8.90 13.54
C GLU A 220 10.17 8.88 12.29
N VAL A 221 11.24 8.08 12.32
CA VAL A 221 12.03 7.75 11.13
C VAL A 221 12.05 6.23 10.97
N THR A 222 11.96 5.76 9.74
CA THR A 222 12.10 4.33 9.43
C THR A 222 13.30 4.11 8.54
N LEU A 223 14.00 2.98 8.74
CA LEU A 223 15.02 2.46 7.83
C LEU A 223 14.48 1.18 7.19
N ARG A 224 14.43 1.14 5.89
CA ARG A 224 14.18 -0.09 5.14
C ARG A 224 15.50 -0.70 4.73
N LEU A 225 15.77 -1.90 5.22
CA LEU A 225 16.87 -2.74 4.77
C LEU A 225 16.31 -3.71 3.73
N THR A 226 16.94 -3.80 2.54
CA THR A 226 16.50 -4.73 1.50
C THR A 226 17.69 -5.61 1.07
N ALA A 227 17.62 -6.89 1.44
CA ALA A 227 18.62 -7.87 1.08
C ALA A 227 18.20 -8.65 -0.19
N GLN A 228 19.14 -8.85 -1.08
CA GLN A 228 19.04 -9.75 -2.20
C GLN A 228 19.68 -11.11 -1.80
N ALA A 229 18.91 -12.18 -1.86
CA ALA A 229 19.37 -13.52 -1.44
C ALA A 229 18.58 -14.64 -2.14
N ASP A 230 19.15 -15.84 -2.15
CA ASP A 230 18.55 -17.02 -2.78
C ASP A 230 17.51 -17.70 -1.88
N SER A 231 17.55 -17.41 -0.58
CA SER A 231 16.63 -17.96 0.41
C SER A 231 16.30 -16.93 1.49
N LYS A 232 15.21 -17.21 2.22
CA LYS A 232 14.81 -16.40 3.38
C LYS A 232 15.84 -16.48 4.52
N GLU A 233 16.45 -17.62 4.68
CA GLU A 233 17.49 -17.88 5.69
C GLU A 233 18.72 -17.04 5.42
N SER A 234 19.25 -17.09 4.18
CA SER A 234 20.38 -16.26 3.76
C SER A 234 20.08 -14.77 3.84
N ALA A 235 18.88 -14.35 3.44
CA ALA A 235 18.45 -12.97 3.59
C ALA A 235 18.41 -12.53 5.06
N LYS A 236 17.95 -13.42 5.94
CA LYS A 236 17.89 -13.13 7.38
C LYS A 236 19.29 -12.87 7.94
N GLU A 237 20.28 -13.67 7.58
CA GLU A 237 21.66 -13.48 8.03
C GLU A 237 22.22 -12.12 7.60
N ILE A 238 22.06 -11.76 6.32
CA ILE A 238 22.49 -10.46 5.77
C ILE A 238 21.81 -9.29 6.51
N LEU A 239 20.50 -9.40 6.74
CA LEU A 239 19.74 -8.37 7.44
C LEU A 239 20.12 -8.27 8.92
N ASP A 240 20.35 -9.40 9.59
CA ASP A 240 20.75 -9.47 11.01
C ASP A 240 22.12 -8.81 11.24
N GLU A 241 23.09 -9.10 10.38
CA GLU A 241 24.43 -8.48 10.46
C GLU A 241 24.34 -6.96 10.33
N THR A 242 23.62 -6.47 9.32
CA THR A 242 23.48 -5.03 9.10
C THR A 242 22.70 -4.37 10.25
N GLU A 243 21.64 -4.98 10.74
CA GLU A 243 20.86 -4.47 11.88
C GLU A 243 21.70 -4.41 13.15
N GLN A 244 22.59 -5.39 13.39
CA GLN A 244 23.49 -5.36 14.54
C GLN A 244 24.42 -4.14 14.53
N VAL A 245 24.94 -3.77 13.36
CA VAL A 245 25.78 -2.58 13.21
C VAL A 245 24.98 -1.31 13.45
N ILE A 246 23.79 -1.21 12.86
CA ILE A 246 22.86 -0.10 13.06
C ILE A 246 22.49 0.04 14.55
N SER A 247 22.12 -1.07 15.18
CA SER A 247 21.67 -1.09 16.57
C SER A 247 22.77 -0.68 17.57
N LYS A 248 24.03 -0.95 17.28
CA LYS A 248 25.15 -0.47 18.11
C LYS A 248 25.26 1.05 18.13
N ARG A 249 24.85 1.75 17.07
CA ARG A 249 24.95 3.21 16.93
C ARG A 249 23.68 3.93 17.37
N VAL A 250 22.52 3.46 16.91
CA VAL A 250 21.24 4.15 17.08
C VAL A 250 20.13 3.27 17.69
N GLY A 251 20.46 2.07 18.18
CA GLY A 251 19.49 1.11 18.71
C GLY A 251 18.68 1.61 19.92
N GLN A 252 19.19 2.60 20.67
CA GLN A 252 18.45 3.24 21.77
C GLN A 252 17.15 3.93 21.30
N TYR A 253 17.05 4.29 20.03
CA TYR A 253 15.89 4.91 19.42
C TYR A 253 14.98 3.89 18.72
N LEU A 254 15.43 2.62 18.56
CA LEU A 254 14.67 1.55 17.90
C LEU A 254 13.51 1.11 18.80
N TYR A 255 12.28 1.33 18.34
CA TYR A 255 11.09 0.97 19.11
C TYR A 255 10.30 -0.20 18.52
N GLY A 256 10.50 -0.52 17.25
CA GLY A 256 9.70 -1.56 16.59
C GLY A 256 10.14 -1.89 15.16
N TYR A 257 9.41 -2.80 14.55
CA TYR A 257 9.67 -3.33 13.20
C TYR A 257 8.41 -3.37 12.36
N GLY A 258 8.60 -3.41 11.04
CA GLY A 258 7.53 -3.64 10.06
C GLY A 258 6.87 -2.37 9.53
N ASP A 259 6.25 -2.50 8.35
CA ASP A 259 5.57 -1.39 7.67
C ASP A 259 4.26 -1.00 8.36
N ASP A 260 3.48 -2.00 8.80
CA ASP A 260 2.15 -1.85 9.40
C ASP A 260 2.20 -1.73 10.93
N ASN A 261 3.30 -1.22 11.46
CA ASN A 261 3.48 -0.99 12.88
C ASN A 261 3.42 0.50 13.22
N SER A 262 3.19 0.81 14.50
CA SER A 262 3.16 2.18 15.01
C SER A 262 3.56 2.22 16.48
N LEU A 263 3.98 3.40 16.95
CA LEU A 263 4.33 3.59 18.36
C LEU A 263 3.15 3.25 19.30
N PRO A 264 1.90 3.70 19.05
CA PRO A 264 0.76 3.30 19.87
C PRO A 264 0.57 1.78 19.94
N LYS A 265 0.70 1.08 18.80
CA LYS A 265 0.56 -0.38 18.74
C LYS A 265 1.59 -1.08 19.62
N VAL A 266 2.87 -0.68 19.50
CA VAL A 266 3.95 -1.25 20.33
C VAL A 266 3.73 -0.97 21.81
N VAL A 267 3.27 0.24 22.17
CA VAL A 267 2.97 0.60 23.56
C VAL A 267 1.83 -0.27 24.10
N VAL A 268 0.73 -0.40 23.37
CA VAL A 268 -0.42 -1.23 23.77
C VAL A 268 0.00 -2.69 23.97
N GLU A 269 0.79 -3.25 23.04
CA GLU A 269 1.28 -4.62 23.14
C GLU A 269 2.21 -4.81 24.36
N LYS A 270 3.12 -3.85 24.61
CA LYS A 270 4.00 -3.92 25.79
C LYS A 270 3.24 -3.80 27.12
N LEU A 271 2.19 -2.97 27.18
CA LEU A 271 1.33 -2.87 28.36
C LEU A 271 0.58 -4.19 28.61
N LYS A 272 0.01 -4.81 27.56
CA LYS A 272 -0.61 -6.13 27.64
C LYS A 272 0.34 -7.20 28.17
N GLN A 273 1.54 -7.28 27.61
CA GLN A 273 2.56 -8.26 28.02
C GLN A 273 2.97 -8.11 29.48
N ARG A 274 2.94 -6.88 30.01
CA ARG A 274 3.32 -6.57 31.40
C ARG A 274 2.13 -6.59 32.37
N GLY A 275 0.91 -6.79 31.91
CA GLY A 275 -0.30 -6.70 32.72
C GLY A 275 -0.57 -5.31 33.29
N LEU A 276 -0.10 -4.26 32.59
CA LEU A 276 -0.25 -2.88 33.01
C LEU A 276 -1.40 -2.20 32.29
N THR A 277 -2.01 -1.23 32.95
CA THR A 277 -3.05 -0.37 32.39
C THR A 277 -2.57 1.06 32.25
N VAL A 278 -3.19 1.81 31.37
CA VAL A 278 -2.96 3.25 31.18
C VAL A 278 -4.28 3.99 31.14
N SER A 279 -4.33 5.14 31.78
CA SER A 279 -5.42 6.13 31.69
C SER A 279 -4.83 7.49 31.33
N ALA A 280 -5.64 8.35 30.77
CA ALA A 280 -5.20 9.71 30.43
C ALA A 280 -6.28 10.74 30.76
N SER A 281 -5.81 11.93 31.13
CA SER A 281 -6.63 13.13 31.13
C SER A 281 -6.05 14.10 30.12
N GLU A 282 -6.86 14.46 29.12
CA GLU A 282 -6.45 15.29 28.00
C GLU A 282 -7.19 16.64 28.02
N SER A 283 -6.54 17.69 27.53
CA SER A 283 -7.12 19.01 27.36
C SER A 283 -6.93 19.45 25.91
N LEU A 284 -5.78 20.04 25.56
CA LEU A 284 -5.46 20.56 24.23
C LEU A 284 -5.64 19.53 23.11
N THR A 285 -5.26 18.31 23.34
CA THR A 285 -5.29 17.20 22.37
C THR A 285 -6.70 16.64 22.12
N GLY A 286 -7.71 17.03 22.95
CA GLY A 286 -9.11 16.68 22.73
C GLY A 286 -9.42 15.19 22.69
N GLY A 287 -8.59 14.34 23.27
CA GLY A 287 -8.75 12.88 23.26
C GLY A 287 -7.86 12.14 22.25
N SER A 288 -6.91 12.82 21.61
CA SER A 288 -6.05 12.21 20.57
C SER A 288 -5.19 11.06 21.09
N PHE A 289 -4.66 11.17 22.32
CA PHE A 289 -3.90 10.08 22.95
C PHE A 289 -4.80 8.87 23.19
N GLN A 290 -5.97 9.09 23.77
CA GLN A 290 -6.95 8.03 24.06
C GLN A 290 -7.42 7.36 22.77
N LYS A 291 -7.68 8.17 21.72
CA LYS A 291 -8.02 7.65 20.39
C LYS A 291 -6.90 6.78 19.81
N ALA A 292 -5.64 7.23 19.87
CA ALA A 292 -4.51 6.46 19.38
C ALA A 292 -4.38 5.10 20.08
N VAL A 293 -4.69 5.02 21.38
CA VAL A 293 -4.72 3.75 22.13
C VAL A 293 -5.91 2.90 21.71
N THR A 294 -7.11 3.50 21.64
CA THR A 294 -8.36 2.75 21.35
C THR A 294 -8.49 2.30 19.90
N ASP A 295 -7.76 2.88 18.98
CA ASP A 295 -7.66 2.42 17.58
C ASP A 295 -6.95 1.06 17.47
N ILE A 296 -6.22 0.63 18.49
CA ILE A 296 -5.53 -0.66 18.50
C ILE A 296 -6.45 -1.76 19.03
N ALA A 297 -6.62 -2.81 18.23
CA ALA A 297 -7.47 -3.94 18.60
C ALA A 297 -7.06 -4.57 19.94
N GLY A 298 -8.05 -4.81 20.82
CA GLY A 298 -7.85 -5.38 22.15
C GLY A 298 -7.26 -4.41 23.18
N SER A 299 -7.25 -3.11 22.92
CA SER A 299 -6.83 -2.07 23.87
C SER A 299 -7.70 -2.00 25.12
N SER A 300 -8.93 -2.52 25.09
CA SER A 300 -9.83 -2.59 26.27
C SER A 300 -9.21 -3.34 27.45
N GLN A 301 -8.22 -4.19 27.22
CA GLN A 301 -7.51 -4.91 28.29
C GLN A 301 -6.57 -4.01 29.08
N ILE A 302 -6.11 -2.89 28.49
CA ILE A 302 -5.09 -2.03 29.07
C ILE A 302 -5.57 -0.58 29.28
N PHE A 303 -6.68 -0.21 28.68
CA PHE A 303 -7.23 1.14 28.76
C PHE A 303 -8.64 1.11 29.39
N PRO A 304 -8.76 1.31 30.72
CA PRO A 304 -10.05 1.32 31.41
C PRO A 304 -10.90 2.55 31.11
N GLY A 305 -10.28 3.62 30.61
CA GLY A 305 -10.93 4.88 30.26
C GLY A 305 -10.06 6.10 30.56
N GLY A 306 -10.60 7.29 30.29
CA GLY A 306 -9.95 8.56 30.57
C GLY A 306 -10.90 9.72 30.41
N PHE A 307 -10.40 10.95 30.61
CA PHE A 307 -11.19 12.17 30.56
C PHE A 307 -10.66 13.13 29.50
N VAL A 308 -11.57 13.87 28.87
CA VAL A 308 -11.23 15.05 28.07
C VAL A 308 -11.74 16.28 28.83
N THR A 309 -10.83 16.93 29.55
CA THR A 309 -11.13 18.06 30.44
C THR A 309 -10.77 19.38 29.76
N TYR A 310 -11.51 19.73 28.69
CA TYR A 310 -11.19 20.90 27.87
C TYR A 310 -11.50 22.23 28.54
N SER A 311 -12.60 22.32 29.31
CA SER A 311 -12.99 23.52 30.03
C SER A 311 -12.43 23.56 31.45
N ALA A 312 -12.31 24.77 32.03
CA ALA A 312 -11.95 24.96 33.43
C ALA A 312 -12.90 24.19 34.38
N SER A 313 -14.19 24.25 34.12
CA SER A 313 -15.18 23.52 34.91
C SER A 313 -15.07 22.01 34.82
N ALA A 314 -14.66 21.47 33.65
CA ALA A 314 -14.37 20.04 33.54
C ALA A 314 -13.12 19.62 34.32
N LYS A 315 -12.06 20.46 34.33
CA LYS A 315 -10.85 20.22 35.15
C LYS A 315 -11.21 20.20 36.65
N GLU A 316 -12.02 21.14 37.10
CA GLU A 316 -12.47 21.23 38.49
C GLU A 316 -13.35 20.04 38.88
N ASN A 317 -14.40 19.74 38.08
CA ASN A 317 -15.41 18.78 38.46
C ASN A 317 -14.98 17.32 38.27
N LEU A 318 -14.19 16.99 37.25
CA LEU A 318 -13.79 15.62 36.94
C LEU A 318 -12.44 15.22 37.52
N LEU A 319 -11.53 16.19 37.66
CA LEU A 319 -10.16 15.93 38.17
C LEU A 319 -9.94 16.49 39.57
N ASN A 320 -10.93 17.18 40.17
CA ASN A 320 -10.82 17.86 41.46
C ASN A 320 -9.63 18.85 41.52
N ILE A 321 -9.30 19.49 40.42
CA ILE A 321 -8.24 20.51 40.37
C ILE A 321 -8.74 21.77 41.05
N PRO A 322 -8.04 22.29 42.09
CA PRO A 322 -8.43 23.53 42.74
C PRO A 322 -8.53 24.70 41.75
N LYS A 323 -9.56 25.52 41.93
CA LYS A 323 -9.84 26.63 41.04
C LYS A 323 -8.70 27.63 40.97
N GLU A 324 -8.01 27.82 42.08
CA GLU A 324 -6.84 28.66 42.20
C GLU A 324 -5.70 28.23 41.27
N ILE A 325 -5.44 26.92 41.21
CA ILE A 325 -4.41 26.33 40.34
C ILE A 325 -4.76 26.55 38.85
N ILE A 326 -6.06 26.45 38.50
CA ILE A 326 -6.52 26.68 37.14
C ILE A 326 -6.35 28.16 36.74
N ILE A 327 -6.62 29.08 37.68
CA ILE A 327 -6.48 30.53 37.44
C ILE A 327 -5.01 30.91 37.25
N GLU A 328 -4.08 30.32 38.05
CA GLU A 328 -2.67 30.67 38.00
C GLU A 328 -1.95 30.06 36.78
N ASN A 329 -2.36 28.88 36.30
CA ASN A 329 -1.60 28.11 35.30
C ASN A 329 -2.34 27.88 33.98
N GLY A 330 -3.57 28.28 33.84
CA GLY A 330 -4.41 28.15 32.63
C GLY A 330 -5.26 26.89 32.55
#